data_91ea00b7c57020fa22e86dff36c46d37
#
_entry.id   91ea00b7c57020fa22e86dff36c46d37
#
_cell.length_a   1.000
_cell.length_b   1.000
_cell.length_c   1.000
_cell.angle_alpha   90.00
_cell.angle_beta   90.00
_cell.angle_gamma   90.00
#
_symmetry.space_group_name_H-M   'P 1'
#
loop_
_entity.id
_entity.type
_entity.pdbx_description
1 polymer ?
#
loop_
_entity_poly.entity_id
_entity_poly.type
_entity_poly.pdbx_seq_one_letter_code
_entity_poly.pdbx_strand_id
1 'polypeptide(L)'
;MKFDNYMILEFPSKSCNEAFARSAVACFAAQMDPTLEELGDIRTAVSEAVTNCIVHAYPNSLGTITLRCRILKDNVLDIVIKDKGVGIADVE
;
A
#
# COMPACT_ATOMS: atom_id res chain seq x y z
N MET A 1 1.68 -4.96 22.60
CA MET A 1 1.65 -4.34 21.26
C MET A 1 0.34 -3.66 21.02
N LYS A 2 0.39 -2.63 20.20
CA LYS A 2 -0.81 -1.88 19.89
C LYS A 2 -1.57 -2.44 18.70
N PHE A 3 -1.03 -3.44 18.07
CA PHE A 3 -1.67 -4.05 16.90
C PHE A 3 -1.46 -5.55 16.96
N ASP A 4 -2.33 -6.27 16.27
CA ASP A 4 -2.30 -7.72 16.28
C ASP A 4 -1.37 -8.31 15.23
N ASN A 5 -1.21 -7.62 14.11
CA ASN A 5 -0.36 -8.11 13.04
C ASN A 5 0.04 -6.97 12.12
N TYR A 6 1.10 -7.15 11.37
CA TYR A 6 1.51 -6.13 10.43
C TYR A 6 2.32 -6.72 9.29
N MET A 7 2.43 -5.94 8.22
CA MET A 7 3.22 -6.30 7.06
C MET A 7 3.84 -5.03 6.50
N ILE A 8 5.08 -5.13 6.06
CA ILE A 8 5.75 -4.03 5.37
C ILE A 8 6.28 -4.56 4.05
N LEU A 9 5.97 -3.84 2.97
CA LEU A 9 6.51 -4.13 1.65
C LEU A 9 7.27 -2.93 1.15
N GLU A 10 8.37 -3.20 0.49
CA GLU A 10 9.14 -2.15 -0.13
C GLU A 10 9.49 -2.61 -1.53
N PHE A 11 9.23 -1.78 -2.53
CA PHE A 11 9.43 -2.20 -3.91
C PHE A 11 9.69 -0.99 -4.81
N PRO A 12 10.36 -1.22 -5.96
CA PRO A 12 10.58 -0.14 -6.90
C PRO A 12 9.27 0.31 -7.54
N SER A 13 9.23 1.55 -7.96
CA SER A 13 8.03 2.16 -8.53
C SER A 13 7.78 1.74 -9.98
N LYS A 14 7.84 0.45 -10.21
CA LYS A 14 7.53 -0.12 -11.52
C LYS A 14 6.04 -0.41 -11.61
N SER A 15 5.46 -0.14 -12.77
CA SER A 15 4.02 -0.34 -12.92
C SER A 15 3.58 -1.78 -12.67
N CYS A 16 4.45 -2.74 -12.94
CA CYS A 16 4.11 -4.14 -12.67
C CYS A 16 3.93 -4.43 -11.18
N ASN A 17 4.48 -3.60 -10.32
CA ASN A 17 4.37 -3.82 -8.88
C ASN A 17 3.06 -3.34 -8.30
N GLU A 18 2.26 -2.61 -9.08
CA GLU A 18 0.95 -2.20 -8.61
C GLU A 18 0.06 -3.42 -8.38
N ALA A 19 0.06 -4.35 -9.33
CA ALA A 19 -0.74 -5.57 -9.19
C ALA A 19 -0.27 -6.41 -8.00
N PHE A 20 1.05 -6.50 -7.83
CA PHE A 20 1.60 -7.23 -6.70
C PHE A 20 1.17 -6.60 -5.38
N ALA A 21 1.27 -5.28 -5.29
CA ALA A 21 0.95 -4.59 -4.04
C ALA A 21 -0.51 -4.78 -3.64
N ARG A 22 -1.44 -4.60 -4.58
CA ARG A 22 -2.85 -4.74 -4.22
C ARG A 22 -3.19 -6.17 -3.86
N SER A 23 -2.56 -7.14 -4.51
CA SER A 23 -2.80 -8.54 -4.18
C SER A 23 -2.24 -8.90 -2.81
N ALA A 24 -1.05 -8.39 -2.50
CA ALA A 24 -0.44 -8.65 -1.20
C ALA A 24 -1.29 -8.07 -0.07
N VAL A 25 -1.80 -6.85 -0.26
CA VAL A 25 -2.65 -6.24 0.76
C VAL A 25 -3.96 -7.01 0.92
N ALA A 26 -4.56 -7.44 -0.19
CA ALA A 26 -5.79 -8.22 -0.11
C ALA A 26 -5.57 -9.54 0.63
N CYS A 27 -4.45 -10.20 0.36
CA CYS A 27 -4.12 -11.43 1.08
C CYS A 27 -3.94 -11.18 2.56
N PHE A 28 -3.25 -10.09 2.91
CA PHE A 28 -3.05 -9.75 4.30
C PHE A 28 -4.37 -9.44 4.99
N ALA A 29 -5.22 -8.65 4.31
CA ALA A 29 -6.51 -8.27 4.87
C ALA A 29 -7.47 -9.44 5.01
N ALA A 30 -7.26 -10.49 4.25
CA ALA A 30 -8.15 -11.66 4.29
C ALA A 30 -8.21 -12.29 5.68
N GLN A 31 -7.17 -12.14 6.49
CA GLN A 31 -7.19 -12.69 7.83
C GLN A 31 -8.20 -12.00 8.74
N MET A 32 -8.74 -10.87 8.31
CA MET A 32 -9.78 -10.16 9.05
C MET A 32 -11.19 -10.59 8.66
N ASP A 33 -11.30 -11.56 7.75
CA ASP A 33 -12.58 -12.09 7.32
C ASP A 33 -13.48 -11.04 6.65
N PRO A 34 -12.94 -10.24 5.73
CA PRO A 34 -13.75 -9.19 5.10
C PRO A 34 -14.72 -9.77 4.09
N THR A 35 -15.75 -8.99 3.75
CA THR A 35 -16.63 -9.37 2.65
C THR A 35 -15.90 -9.19 1.34
N LEU A 36 -16.44 -9.77 0.26
CA LEU A 36 -15.86 -9.58 -1.07
C LEU A 36 -15.89 -8.12 -1.47
N GLU A 37 -16.94 -7.41 -1.09
CA GLU A 37 -17.03 -5.99 -1.40
C GLU A 37 -15.94 -5.20 -0.68
N GLU A 38 -15.71 -5.52 0.59
CA GLU A 38 -14.67 -4.85 1.35
C GLU A 38 -13.29 -5.13 0.77
N LEU A 39 -13.04 -6.36 0.36
CA LEU A 39 -11.76 -6.69 -0.29
C LEU A 39 -11.58 -5.92 -1.58
N GLY A 40 -12.66 -5.80 -2.38
CA GLY A 40 -12.61 -5.03 -3.61
C GLY A 40 -12.26 -3.57 -3.36
N ASP A 41 -12.86 -2.99 -2.34
CA ASP A 41 -12.58 -1.60 -1.99
C ASP A 41 -11.14 -1.41 -1.57
N ILE A 42 -10.61 -2.34 -0.79
CA ILE A 42 -9.22 -2.29 -0.36
C ILE A 42 -8.28 -2.37 -1.56
N ARG A 43 -8.54 -3.30 -2.47
CA ARG A 43 -7.70 -3.45 -3.66
C ARG A 43 -7.73 -2.19 -4.51
N THR A 44 -8.89 -1.60 -4.68
CA THR A 44 -9.03 -0.38 -5.47
C THR A 44 -8.26 0.76 -4.83
N ALA A 45 -8.39 0.93 -3.53
CA ALA A 45 -7.72 2.01 -2.82
C ALA A 45 -6.19 1.87 -2.92
N VAL A 46 -5.68 0.66 -2.74
CA VAL A 46 -4.24 0.41 -2.82
C VAL A 46 -3.75 0.65 -4.24
N SER A 47 -4.51 0.17 -5.22
CA SER A 47 -4.16 0.32 -6.62
C SER A 47 -4.03 1.80 -6.99
N GLU A 48 -4.99 2.61 -6.55
CA GLU A 48 -4.96 4.04 -6.83
C GLU A 48 -3.79 4.72 -6.15
N ALA A 49 -3.54 4.38 -4.90
CA ALA A 49 -2.45 5.01 -4.16
C ALA A 49 -1.09 4.66 -4.74
N VAL A 50 -0.89 3.40 -5.12
CA VAL A 50 0.39 2.98 -5.71
C VAL A 50 0.57 3.61 -7.09
N THR A 51 -0.50 3.64 -7.89
CA THR A 51 -0.45 4.27 -9.20
C THR A 51 -0.09 5.75 -9.07
N ASN A 52 -0.67 6.43 -8.09
CA ASN A 52 -0.34 7.83 -7.87
C ASN A 52 1.13 8.02 -7.51
N CYS A 53 1.69 7.13 -6.71
CA CYS A 53 3.11 7.21 -6.40
C CYS A 53 3.95 7.03 -7.66
N ILE A 54 3.59 6.06 -8.50
CA ILE A 54 4.35 5.78 -9.71
C ILE A 54 4.29 6.98 -10.67
N VAL A 55 3.10 7.51 -10.86
CA VAL A 55 2.89 8.56 -11.86
C VAL A 55 3.37 9.92 -11.39
N HIS A 56 3.10 10.25 -10.15
CA HIS A 56 3.33 11.62 -9.65
C HIS A 56 4.62 11.79 -8.89
N ALA A 57 4.99 10.81 -8.08
CA ALA A 57 6.23 10.94 -7.32
C ALA A 57 7.45 10.59 -8.15
N TYR A 58 7.30 9.66 -9.08
CA TYR A 58 8.43 9.17 -9.89
C TYR A 58 8.07 9.14 -11.37
N PRO A 59 7.76 10.30 -11.95
CA PRO A 59 7.27 10.29 -13.35
C PRO A 59 8.30 9.85 -14.37
N ASN A 60 9.56 10.07 -14.12
CA ASN A 60 10.60 9.79 -15.11
C ASN A 60 11.74 8.96 -14.57
N SER A 61 11.56 8.36 -13.41
CA SER A 61 12.62 7.56 -12.82
C SER A 61 12.00 6.56 -11.88
N LEU A 62 12.81 5.62 -11.44
CA LEU A 62 12.35 4.66 -10.44
C LEU A 62 12.71 5.17 -9.06
N GLY A 63 11.79 5.01 -8.15
CA GLY A 63 12.02 5.28 -6.75
C GLY A 63 11.59 4.09 -5.94
N THR A 64 11.48 4.28 -4.65
CA THR A 64 11.07 3.22 -3.74
C THR A 64 9.73 3.57 -3.12
N ILE A 65 8.82 2.62 -3.14
CA ILE A 65 7.52 2.76 -2.50
C ILE A 65 7.50 1.81 -1.31
N THR A 66 7.10 2.34 -0.16
CA THR A 66 6.97 1.53 1.06
C THR A 66 5.50 1.49 1.44
N LEU A 67 5.01 0.29 1.64
CA LEU A 67 3.62 0.07 1.99
C LEU A 67 3.59 -0.68 3.33
N ARG A 68 2.84 -0.16 4.29
CA ARG A 68 2.70 -0.79 5.58
C ARG A 68 1.24 -1.05 5.87
N CYS A 69 0.93 -2.28 6.26
CA CYS A 69 -0.41 -2.65 6.70
C CYS A 69 -0.33 -3.11 8.13
N ARG A 70 -1.27 -2.68 8.95
CA ARG A 70 -1.37 -3.14 10.33
C ARG A 70 -2.81 -3.46 10.66
N ILE A 71 -2.99 -4.55 11.37
CA ILE A 71 -4.31 -4.87 11.92
C ILE A 71 -4.27 -4.41 13.36
N LEU A 72 -5.02 -3.36 13.63
CA LEU A 72 -5.06 -2.78 14.95
C LEU A 72 -6.05 -3.52 15.82
N LYS A 73 -5.98 -3.32 17.12
CA LYS A 73 -6.98 -3.85 18.02
C LYS A 73 -8.31 -3.29 17.58
N ASP A 74 -9.38 -3.91 17.88
CA ASP A 74 -10.71 -3.51 17.41
C ASP A 74 -10.94 -3.81 15.92
N ASN A 75 -10.09 -4.65 15.35
CA ASN A 75 -10.30 -5.13 13.99
C ASN A 75 -10.32 -4.02 12.94
N VAL A 76 -9.36 -3.11 13.06
CA VAL A 76 -9.22 -2.00 12.12
C VAL A 76 -7.98 -2.22 11.27
N LEU A 77 -8.12 -2.06 9.96
CA LEU A 77 -7.00 -2.18 9.04
C LEU A 77 -6.43 -0.79 8.76
N ASP A 78 -5.16 -0.62 9.07
CA ASP A 78 -4.44 0.62 8.84
C ASP A 78 -3.46 0.40 7.71
N ILE A 79 -3.56 1.21 6.65
CA ILE A 79 -2.67 1.10 5.49
C ILE A 79 -2.01 2.44 5.27
N VAL A 80 -0.68 2.41 5.17
CA VAL A 80 0.09 3.61 4.89
C VAL A 80 0.99 3.33 3.69
N ILE A 81 0.95 4.20 2.70
CA ILE A 81 1.78 4.09 1.51
C ILE A 81 2.62 5.34 1.40
N LYS A 82 3.93 5.17 1.35
CA LYS A 82 4.86 6.28 1.28
C LYS A 82 5.76 6.12 0.09
N ASP A 83 6.11 7.24 -0.51
CA ASP A 83 7.15 7.25 -1.53
C ASP A 83 8.32 8.05 -0.98
N LYS A 84 9.48 7.85 -1.60
CA LYS A 84 10.65 8.63 -1.29
C LYS A 84 10.90 9.49 -2.50
N GLY A 85 9.92 10.31 -2.82
CA GLY A 85 9.93 11.06 -4.04
C GLY A 85 11.24 11.76 -4.30
N VAL A 86 11.57 11.86 -5.56
CA VAL A 86 12.81 12.47 -5.96
C VAL A 86 12.68 13.97 -5.79
N GLY A 87 13.06 14.42 -4.64
CA GLY A 87 13.03 15.84 -4.37
C GLY A 87 11.70 16.35 -3.90
N ILE A 88 10.65 15.94 -4.54
CA ILE A 88 9.35 16.50 -4.21
C ILE A 88 8.82 16.00 -2.90
N ALA A 89 8.91 14.72 -2.70
CA ALA A 89 8.38 14.16 -1.49
C ALA A 89 9.11 14.66 -0.26
N ASP A 90 10.30 15.14 -0.47
CA ASP A 90 11.04 15.67 0.64
C ASP A 90 10.46 16.93 1.16
N VAL A 91 9.62 17.52 0.38
CA VAL A 91 9.05 18.78 0.75
C VAL A 91 8.08 18.64 1.89
N GLU A 92 7.45 17.50 1.99
CA GLU A 92 6.48 17.39 3.02
C GLU A 92 7.00 17.10 4.33
#